data_2f5c70e726738ce703762efc1447cdc4
#
_entry.id   2f5c70e726738ce703762efc1447cdc4
#
_cell.length_a   1.000
_cell.length_b   1.000
_cell.length_c   1.000
_cell.angle_alpha   90.00
_cell.angle_beta   90.00
_cell.angle_gamma   90.00
#
_symmetry.space_group_name_H-M   'P 1'
#
loop_
_entity.id
_entity.type
_entity.pdbx_description
1 polymer ?
#
loop_
_entity_poly.entity_id
_entity_poly.type
_entity_poly.pdbx_seq_one_letter_code
_entity_poly.pdbx_strand_id
1 'polypeptide(L)' 'MTNKELLYVEDALSHEKFMQSSSKITANQLSDTALSNYLKELGQTHAELYNNFFNLL' A
#
# COMPACT_ATOMS: atom_id res chain seq x y z
N MET A 1 19.00 -5.50 12.88
CA MET A 1 18.47 -4.26 12.29
C MET A 1 18.82 -3.11 13.19
N THR A 2 19.36 -2.02 12.63
CA THR A 2 19.67 -0.82 13.41
C THR A 2 18.41 -0.02 13.70
N ASN A 3 18.48 0.88 14.67
CA ASN A 3 17.36 1.79 14.98
C ASN A 3 16.96 2.64 13.77
N LYS A 4 17.94 3.09 13.00
CA LYS A 4 17.70 3.90 11.81
C LYS A 4 17.01 3.11 10.72
N GLU A 5 17.43 1.86 10.50
CA GLU A 5 16.80 0.95 9.54
C GLU A 5 15.36 0.64 9.97
N LEU A 6 15.12 0.42 11.25
CA LEU A 6 13.78 0.19 11.78
C LEU A 6 12.86 1.37 11.50
N LEU A 7 13.35 2.60 11.68
CA LEU A 7 12.56 3.79 11.38
C LEU A 7 12.19 3.88 9.90
N TYR A 8 13.13 3.53 9.01
CA TYR A 8 12.86 3.51 7.58
C TYR A 8 11.79 2.46 7.23
N VAL A 9 11.83 1.30 7.85
CA VAL A 9 10.82 0.26 7.62
C VAL A 9 9.46 0.71 8.13
N GLU A 10 9.39 1.33 9.29
CA GLU A 10 8.14 1.86 9.85
C GLU A 10 7.53 2.94 8.96
N ASP A 11 8.35 3.84 8.40
CA ASP A 11 7.89 4.86 7.46
C ASP A 11 7.33 4.22 6.18
N ALA A 12 8.02 3.20 5.66
CA ALA A 12 7.58 2.48 4.48
C ALA A 12 6.24 1.77 4.72
N LEU A 13 6.07 1.15 5.89
CA LEU A 13 4.81 0.49 6.26
C LEU A 13 3.66 1.50 6.31
N SER A 14 3.87 2.65 6.91
CA SER A 14 2.87 3.71 6.99
C SER A 14 2.47 4.21 5.60
N HIS A 15 3.45 4.42 4.73
CA HIS A 15 3.23 4.88 3.36
C HIS A 15 2.43 3.85 2.55
N GLU A 16 2.81 2.57 2.62
CA GLU A 16 2.11 1.51 1.88
C GLU A 16 0.68 1.32 2.40
N LYS A 17 0.47 1.46 3.69
CA LYS A 17 -0.88 1.39 4.26
C LYS A 17 -1.75 2.53 3.75
N PHE A 18 -1.21 3.73 3.68
CA PHE A 18 -1.91 4.90 3.14
C PHE A 18 -2.25 4.69 1.66
N MET A 19 -1.31 4.21 0.84
CA MET A 19 -1.53 3.99 -0.58
C MET A 19 -2.56 2.90 -0.83
N GLN A 20 -2.55 1.84 -0.04
CA GLN A 20 -3.55 0.78 -0.10
C GLN A 20 -4.95 1.33 0.15
N SER A 21 -5.13 2.11 1.21
CA SER A 21 -6.42 2.70 1.58
C SER A 21 -6.90 3.72 0.56
N SER A 22 -6.01 4.61 0.11
CA SER A 22 -6.34 5.63 -0.89
C SER A 22 -6.76 5.03 -2.22
N SER A 23 -6.03 4.01 -2.69
CA SER A 23 -6.35 3.33 -3.95
C SER A 23 -7.72 2.68 -3.88
N LYS A 24 -8.05 2.05 -2.76
CA LYS A 24 -9.34 1.39 -2.55
C LYS A 24 -10.49 2.38 -2.54
N ILE A 25 -10.34 3.49 -1.82
CA ILE A 25 -11.36 4.54 -1.74
C ILE A 25 -11.59 5.16 -3.11
N THR A 26 -10.53 5.51 -3.82
CA THR A 26 -10.60 6.10 -5.15
C THR A 26 -11.25 5.14 -6.15
N ALA A 27 -10.90 3.86 -6.11
CA ALA A 27 -11.50 2.84 -6.97
C ALA A 27 -13.02 2.77 -6.79
N ASN A 28 -13.50 2.88 -5.56
CA ASN A 28 -14.93 2.82 -5.26
C ASN A 28 -15.70 4.05 -5.73
N GLN A 29 -15.02 5.17 -5.99
CA GLN A 29 -15.62 6.41 -6.45
C GLN A 29 -15.66 6.55 -7.97
N LEU A 30 -14.98 5.66 -8.70
CA LEU A 30 -14.89 5.75 -10.16
C LEU A 30 -16.06 5.03 -10.84
N SER A 31 -16.57 5.66 -11.90
CA SER A 31 -17.59 5.07 -12.76
C SER A 31 -17.01 4.23 -13.89
N ASP A 32 -15.72 4.45 -14.24
CA ASP A 32 -15.03 3.66 -15.26
C ASP A 32 -14.55 2.34 -14.67
N THR A 33 -15.12 1.23 -15.13
CA THR A 33 -14.84 -0.10 -14.58
C THR A 33 -13.39 -0.53 -14.80
N ALA A 34 -12.81 -0.24 -15.96
CA ALA A 34 -11.43 -0.63 -16.26
C ALA A 34 -10.45 0.10 -15.35
N LEU A 35 -10.65 1.41 -15.17
CA LEU A 35 -9.80 2.22 -14.30
C LEU A 35 -9.99 1.84 -12.85
N SER A 36 -11.23 1.59 -12.43
CA SER A 36 -11.53 1.11 -11.07
C SER A 36 -10.82 -0.21 -10.77
N ASN A 37 -10.84 -1.17 -11.70
CA ASN A 37 -10.15 -2.44 -11.54
C ASN A 37 -8.64 -2.27 -11.47
N TYR A 38 -8.08 -1.38 -12.28
CA TYR A 38 -6.65 -1.06 -12.22
C TYR A 38 -6.24 -0.53 -10.84
N LEU A 39 -7.03 0.38 -10.28
CA LEU A 39 -6.75 0.93 -8.96
C LEU A 39 -6.90 -0.10 -7.84
N LYS A 40 -7.81 -1.05 -7.97
CA LYS A 40 -7.93 -2.16 -7.02
C LYS A 40 -6.69 -3.06 -7.07
N GLU A 41 -6.19 -3.36 -8.25
CA GLU A 41 -4.96 -4.13 -8.42
C GLU A 41 -3.77 -3.39 -7.82
N LEU A 42 -3.69 -2.08 -8.03
CA LEU A 42 -2.64 -1.24 -7.45
C LEU A 42 -2.69 -1.28 -5.92
N GLY A 43 -3.89 -1.22 -5.34
CA GLY A 43 -4.09 -1.36 -3.89
C GLY A 43 -3.60 -2.69 -3.37
N GLN A 44 -3.86 -3.78 -4.10
CA GLN A 44 -3.37 -5.11 -3.73
C GLN A 44 -1.84 -5.18 -3.79
N THR A 45 -1.22 -4.56 -4.78
CA THR A 45 0.24 -4.50 -4.87
C THR A 45 0.82 -3.77 -3.67
N HIS A 46 0.22 -2.67 -3.24
CA HIS A 46 0.67 -1.97 -2.04
C HIS A 46 0.46 -2.81 -0.78
N ALA A 47 -0.60 -3.62 -0.70
CA ALA A 47 -0.81 -4.53 0.41
C ALA A 47 0.29 -5.61 0.47
N GLU A 48 0.71 -6.12 -0.68
CA GLU A 48 1.82 -7.08 -0.75
C GLU A 48 3.14 -6.45 -0.31
N LEU A 49 3.40 -5.21 -0.74
CA LEU A 49 4.58 -4.47 -0.30
C LEU A 49 4.55 -4.24 1.20
N TYR A 50 3.40 -3.89 1.76
CA TYR A 50 3.24 -3.74 3.20
C TYR A 50 3.65 -5.03 3.93
N ASN A 51 3.14 -6.18 3.47
CA ASN A 51 3.46 -7.46 4.09
C ASN A 51 4.95 -7.79 3.98
N ASN A 52 5.57 -7.48 2.83
CA ASN A 52 6.99 -7.71 2.63
C ASN A 52 7.84 -6.88 3.60
N PHE A 53 7.51 -5.61 3.79
CA PHE A 53 8.20 -4.75 4.76
C PHE A 53 7.96 -5.24 6.19
N PHE A 54 6.73 -5.63 6.50
CA PHE A 54 6.40 -6.16 7.82
C PHE A 54 7.24 -7.38 8.17
N ASN A 55 7.46 -8.26 7.20
CA ASN A 55 8.24 -9.48 7.41
C ASN A 55 9.73 -9.22 7.64
N LEU A 56 10.23 -7.99 7.42
CA LEU A 56 11.59 -7.60 7.78
C LEU A 56 11.76 -7.34 9.28
N LEU A 57 10.69 -7.18 9.99
CA LEU A 57 10.72 -6.95 11.45
C LEU A 57 10.81 -8.30 12.22
#